data_811cb82979aa35bc32c9ba92b153ccaa
#
_entry.id   811cb82979aa35bc32c9ba92b153ccaa
#
_cell.length_a   1.000
_cell.length_b   1.000
_cell.length_c   1.000
_cell.angle_alpha   90.00
_cell.angle_beta   90.00
_cell.angle_gamma   90.00
#
_symmetry.space_group_name_H-M   'P 1'
#
loop_
_entity.id
_entity.type
_entity.pdbx_description
1 polymer ?
#
loop_
_entity_poly.entity_id
_entity_poly.type
_entity_poly.pdbx_seq_one_letter_code
_entity_poly.pdbx_strand_id
1 'polypeptide(L)'
;STYSKREMALDQVQVMENLGFNSFSVVGHDRGARVTHRMLIDHKSLIQKAVVMDIVPTLTMYEETDRDFAYNYYHWFFLTQPFDLPEKLLGSDPKYYLQKKIKSWGKNNTFVTEEAFKEYLRCFSNPKTIHASCEDYRASNSIDLEHDREDYGTKIENPLLVLWGADAFVGTHYNVVKEWEKYAKNIQGMSVPGGHYIPEEAPKETIQILNRFLNDE
;
A
#
# COMPACT_ATOMS: atom_id res chain seq x y z
N SER A 1 -15.79 -10.22 -1.80
CA SER A 1 -15.31 -10.01 -0.42
C SER A 1 -15.37 -8.51 -0.12
N THR A 2 -15.92 -8.12 1.01
CA THR A 2 -15.98 -6.71 1.48
C THR A 2 -14.60 -6.11 1.75
N TYR A 3 -13.57 -6.94 1.81
CA TYR A 3 -12.18 -6.52 2.02
C TYR A 3 -11.33 -6.56 0.74
N SER A 4 -11.95 -6.78 -0.43
CA SER A 4 -11.22 -6.68 -1.69
C SER A 4 -10.81 -5.24 -1.99
N LYS A 5 -9.72 -5.07 -2.72
CA LYS A 5 -9.28 -3.73 -3.14
C LYS A 5 -10.32 -3.02 -4.02
N ARG A 6 -11.14 -3.79 -4.74
CA ARG A 6 -12.26 -3.27 -5.54
C ARG A 6 -13.32 -2.60 -4.66
N GLU A 7 -13.76 -3.28 -3.59
CA GLU A 7 -14.72 -2.70 -2.65
C GLU A 7 -14.12 -1.53 -1.88
N MET A 8 -12.88 -1.65 -1.40
CA MET A 8 -12.20 -0.55 -0.73
C MET A 8 -12.00 0.67 -1.63
N ALA A 9 -11.75 0.48 -2.92
CA ALA A 9 -11.67 1.57 -3.90
C ALA A 9 -13.04 2.25 -4.07
N LEU A 10 -14.11 1.46 -4.17
CA LEU A 10 -15.48 1.98 -4.26
C LEU A 10 -15.85 2.79 -3.01
N ASP A 11 -15.48 2.34 -1.80
CA ASP A 11 -15.70 3.08 -0.56
C ASP A 11 -15.08 4.50 -0.63
N GLN A 12 -13.84 4.61 -1.10
CA GLN A 12 -13.16 5.91 -1.23
C GLN A 12 -13.81 6.80 -2.30
N VAL A 13 -14.21 6.22 -3.43
CA VAL A 13 -14.93 6.93 -4.48
C VAL A 13 -16.25 7.49 -3.93
N GLN A 14 -17.03 6.69 -3.23
CA GLN A 14 -18.30 7.13 -2.63
C GLN A 14 -18.11 8.23 -1.59
N VAL A 15 -17.02 8.19 -0.81
CA VAL A 15 -16.68 9.28 0.12
C VAL A 15 -16.45 10.58 -0.66
N MET A 16 -15.68 10.55 -1.75
CA MET A 16 -15.41 11.73 -2.56
C MET A 16 -16.67 12.27 -3.24
N GLU A 17 -17.49 11.40 -3.80
CA GLU A 17 -18.79 11.77 -4.40
C GLU A 17 -19.73 12.41 -3.37
N ASN A 18 -19.84 11.85 -2.16
CA ASN A 18 -20.64 12.41 -1.07
C ASN A 18 -20.14 13.77 -0.60
N LEU A 19 -18.85 14.06 -0.76
CA LEU A 19 -18.25 15.36 -0.51
C LEU A 19 -18.38 16.33 -1.71
N GLY A 20 -18.98 15.89 -2.82
CA GLY A 20 -19.21 16.69 -4.02
C GLY A 20 -18.05 16.72 -5.01
N PHE A 21 -17.04 15.85 -4.84
CA PHE A 21 -15.90 15.75 -5.74
C PHE A 21 -16.09 14.62 -6.76
N ASN A 22 -16.35 14.98 -8.00
CA ASN A 22 -16.52 14.04 -9.11
C ASN A 22 -15.22 13.80 -9.90
N SER A 23 -14.13 14.47 -9.53
CA SER A 23 -12.80 14.29 -10.10
C SER A 23 -11.77 14.72 -9.06
N PHE A 24 -10.77 13.89 -8.81
CA PHE A 24 -9.77 14.12 -7.75
C PHE A 24 -8.44 13.43 -8.05
N SER A 25 -7.39 13.85 -7.37
CA SER A 25 -6.12 13.13 -7.32
C SER A 25 -6.06 12.24 -6.08
N VAL A 26 -5.35 11.13 -6.17
CA VAL A 26 -5.24 10.16 -5.07
C VAL A 26 -3.78 9.85 -4.74
N VAL A 27 -3.48 9.78 -3.46
CA VAL A 27 -2.17 9.39 -2.94
C VAL A 27 -2.36 8.21 -2.00
N GLY A 28 -1.72 7.09 -2.31
CA GLY A 28 -1.77 5.88 -1.49
C GLY A 28 -0.40 5.40 -1.07
N HIS A 29 -0.29 4.86 0.13
CA HIS A 29 0.91 4.22 0.66
C HIS A 29 0.58 2.80 1.11
N ASP A 30 1.48 1.85 0.87
CA ASP A 30 1.35 0.43 1.25
C ASP A 30 -0.01 -0.16 0.84
N ARG A 31 -0.83 -0.62 1.77
CA ARG A 31 -2.17 -1.18 1.49
C ARG A 31 -3.07 -0.16 0.78
N GLY A 32 -2.98 1.13 1.15
CA GLY A 32 -3.67 2.22 0.46
C GLY A 32 -3.21 2.43 -0.98
N ALA A 33 -1.93 2.20 -1.28
CA ALA A 33 -1.42 2.27 -2.66
C ALA A 33 -1.99 1.13 -3.53
N ARG A 34 -2.29 -0.04 -2.95
CA ARG A 34 -2.97 -1.14 -3.65
C ARG A 34 -4.44 -0.82 -3.94
N VAL A 35 -5.12 -0.12 -3.02
CA VAL A 35 -6.45 0.44 -3.26
C VAL A 35 -6.40 1.48 -4.39
N THR A 36 -5.38 2.37 -4.37
CA THR A 36 -5.15 3.36 -5.45
C THR A 36 -4.94 2.69 -6.80
N HIS A 37 -4.15 1.61 -6.86
CA HIS A 37 -3.96 0.82 -8.09
C HIS A 37 -5.29 0.30 -8.61
N ARG A 38 -6.11 -0.31 -7.77
CA ARG A 38 -7.45 -0.81 -8.16
C ARG A 38 -8.39 0.32 -8.58
N MET A 39 -8.33 1.47 -7.90
CA MET A 39 -9.12 2.66 -8.24
C MET A 39 -8.78 3.18 -9.65
N LEU A 40 -7.50 3.17 -10.04
CA LEU A 40 -7.04 3.56 -11.38
C LEU A 40 -7.56 2.63 -12.50
N ILE A 41 -7.89 1.40 -12.18
CA ILE A 41 -8.46 0.45 -13.14
C ILE A 41 -9.99 0.61 -13.20
N ASP A 42 -10.67 0.52 -12.06
CA ASP A 42 -12.12 0.47 -12.00
C ASP A 42 -12.79 1.85 -12.12
N HIS A 43 -12.11 2.93 -11.69
CA HIS A 43 -12.67 4.29 -11.60
C HIS A 43 -11.79 5.34 -12.29
N LYS A 44 -11.09 4.96 -13.36
CA LYS A 44 -10.09 5.79 -14.05
C LYS A 44 -10.57 7.18 -14.46
N SER A 45 -11.86 7.32 -14.80
CA SER A 45 -12.45 8.60 -15.22
C SER A 45 -12.59 9.63 -14.10
N LEU A 46 -12.57 9.20 -12.84
CA LEU A 46 -12.66 10.06 -11.67
C LEU A 46 -11.28 10.52 -11.17
N ILE A 47 -10.22 9.83 -11.59
CA ILE A 47 -8.86 10.09 -11.10
C ILE A 47 -8.10 10.99 -12.06
N GLN A 48 -7.67 12.16 -11.58
CA GLN A 48 -6.86 13.09 -12.37
C GLN A 48 -5.39 12.64 -12.40
N LYS A 49 -4.80 12.43 -11.23
CA LYS A 49 -3.43 11.97 -11.02
C LYS A 49 -3.39 10.99 -9.86
N ALA A 50 -2.46 10.07 -9.88
CA ALA A 50 -2.28 9.14 -8.78
C ALA A 50 -0.83 9.02 -8.33
N VAL A 51 -0.65 8.80 -7.05
CA VAL A 51 0.66 8.50 -6.45
C VAL A 51 0.55 7.20 -5.68
N VAL A 52 1.48 6.29 -5.92
CA VAL A 52 1.64 5.06 -5.15
C VAL A 52 3.01 5.06 -4.46
N MET A 53 3.02 4.72 -3.17
CA MET A 53 4.22 4.77 -2.36
C MET A 53 4.59 3.40 -1.81
N ASP A 54 5.84 3.03 -2.06
CA ASP A 54 6.56 1.85 -1.58
C ASP A 54 5.85 0.51 -1.82
N ILE A 55 5.35 0.34 -3.04
CA ILE A 55 4.82 -0.92 -3.55
C ILE A 55 5.22 -1.18 -5.00
N VAL A 56 5.23 -2.45 -5.39
CA VAL A 56 4.99 -2.91 -6.77
C VAL A 56 3.63 -3.61 -6.83
N PRO A 57 3.02 -3.83 -8.01
CA PRO A 57 1.70 -4.45 -8.13
C PRO A 57 1.58 -5.77 -7.38
N THR A 58 0.40 -6.02 -6.79
CA THR A 58 0.16 -7.19 -5.92
C THR A 58 0.43 -8.50 -6.66
N LEU A 59 -0.05 -8.63 -7.89
CA LEU A 59 0.16 -9.81 -8.72
C LEU A 59 1.66 -10.10 -8.93
N THR A 60 2.44 -9.08 -9.27
CA THR A 60 3.91 -9.20 -9.40
C THR A 60 4.54 -9.78 -8.14
N MET A 61 4.19 -9.24 -6.97
CA MET A 61 4.80 -9.69 -5.70
C MET A 61 4.48 -11.15 -5.38
N TYR A 62 3.28 -11.63 -5.67
CA TYR A 62 2.92 -13.02 -5.45
C TYR A 62 3.55 -13.96 -6.48
N GLU A 63 3.59 -13.57 -7.77
CA GLU A 63 4.13 -14.43 -8.83
C GLU A 63 5.66 -14.49 -8.83
N GLU A 64 6.33 -13.44 -8.37
CA GLU A 64 7.78 -13.37 -8.24
C GLU A 64 8.26 -13.69 -6.81
N THR A 65 7.44 -14.37 -6.00
CA THR A 65 7.80 -14.76 -4.64
C THR A 65 9.03 -15.66 -4.63
N ASP A 66 10.05 -15.21 -3.93
CA ASP A 66 11.27 -15.97 -3.65
C ASP A 66 11.54 -16.09 -2.14
N ARG A 67 12.69 -16.64 -1.76
CA ARG A 67 13.09 -16.80 -0.37
C ARG A 67 13.23 -15.46 0.36
N ASP A 68 13.79 -14.45 -0.31
CA ASP A 68 14.06 -13.15 0.31
C ASP A 68 12.74 -12.40 0.51
N PHE A 69 11.82 -12.46 -0.44
CA PHE A 69 10.47 -11.96 -0.27
C PHE A 69 9.75 -12.67 0.88
N ALA A 70 9.72 -14.00 0.89
CA ALA A 70 9.05 -14.77 1.94
C ALA A 70 9.59 -14.45 3.33
N TYR A 71 10.89 -14.20 3.46
CA TYR A 71 11.53 -13.84 4.73
C TYR A 71 11.16 -12.42 5.19
N ASN A 72 11.26 -11.43 4.31
CA ASN A 72 10.98 -10.02 4.63
C ASN A 72 9.48 -9.73 4.73
N TYR A 73 8.68 -10.40 3.90
CA TYR A 73 7.23 -10.24 3.81
C TYR A 73 6.46 -11.44 4.37
N TYR A 74 7.03 -12.17 5.35
CA TYR A 74 6.41 -13.35 5.97
C TYR A 74 4.95 -13.14 6.39
N HIS A 75 4.58 -11.92 6.76
CA HIS A 75 3.23 -11.57 7.17
C HIS A 75 2.20 -11.69 6.04
N TRP A 76 2.62 -11.62 4.77
CA TRP A 76 1.74 -11.87 3.62
C TRP A 76 1.21 -13.30 3.59
N PHE A 77 1.99 -14.23 4.13
CA PHE A 77 1.63 -15.64 4.24
C PHE A 77 1.02 -15.98 5.60
N PHE A 78 1.46 -15.30 6.64
CA PHE A 78 0.96 -15.48 7.99
C PHE A 78 -0.46 -14.93 8.16
N LEU A 79 -0.73 -13.70 7.70
CA LEU A 79 -2.03 -13.05 7.86
C LEU A 79 -3.12 -13.66 6.96
N THR A 80 -2.74 -14.43 5.93
CA THR A 80 -3.68 -15.18 5.08
C THR A 80 -4.11 -16.51 5.67
N GLN A 81 -3.49 -16.95 6.77
CA GLN A 81 -3.88 -18.22 7.40
C GLN A 81 -5.35 -18.18 7.84
N PRO A 82 -6.01 -19.36 7.88
CA PRO A 82 -7.43 -19.42 8.27
C PRO A 82 -7.70 -18.75 9.63
N PHE A 83 -8.90 -18.15 9.73
CA PHE A 83 -9.42 -17.67 11.00
C PHE A 83 -9.44 -18.84 12.02
N ASP A 84 -9.00 -18.63 13.27
CA ASP A 84 -8.63 -17.39 13.94
C ASP A 84 -7.12 -17.34 14.33
N LEU A 85 -6.29 -18.11 13.61
CA LEU A 85 -4.87 -18.26 13.99
C LEU A 85 -4.11 -16.92 14.04
N PRO A 86 -4.06 -16.10 12.96
CA PRO A 86 -3.34 -14.83 13.03
C PRO A 86 -3.99 -13.84 13.98
N GLU A 87 -5.33 -13.80 14.03
CA GLU A 87 -6.06 -12.91 14.93
C GLU A 87 -5.71 -13.16 16.41
N LYS A 88 -5.66 -14.42 16.83
CA LYS A 88 -5.29 -14.76 18.21
C LYS A 88 -3.84 -14.41 18.52
N LEU A 89 -2.92 -14.74 17.62
CA LEU A 89 -1.50 -14.46 17.84
C LEU A 89 -1.21 -12.97 17.89
N LEU A 90 -1.79 -12.17 17.00
CA LEU A 90 -1.67 -10.71 17.00
C LEU A 90 -2.35 -10.09 18.22
N GLY A 91 -3.54 -10.56 18.56
CA GLY A 91 -4.33 -10.06 19.69
C GLY A 91 -3.73 -10.39 21.05
N SER A 92 -2.83 -11.38 21.14
CA SER A 92 -2.15 -11.72 22.39
C SER A 92 -1.16 -10.64 22.86
N ASP A 93 -0.46 -9.98 21.92
CA ASP A 93 0.41 -8.84 22.20
C ASP A 93 0.52 -7.90 20.98
N PRO A 94 -0.53 -7.12 20.70
CA PRO A 94 -0.56 -6.23 19.53
C PRO A 94 0.53 -5.15 19.60
N LYS A 95 0.94 -4.73 20.81
CA LYS A 95 2.01 -3.77 21.00
C LYS A 95 3.35 -4.30 20.50
N TYR A 96 3.69 -5.49 20.92
CA TYR A 96 4.95 -6.14 20.50
C TYR A 96 4.99 -6.33 18.98
N TYR A 97 3.92 -6.85 18.40
CA TYR A 97 3.84 -7.06 16.96
C TYR A 97 4.01 -5.74 16.19
N LEU A 98 3.24 -4.71 16.55
CA LEU A 98 3.29 -3.41 15.89
C LEU A 98 4.67 -2.76 16.01
N GLN A 99 5.28 -2.78 17.20
CA GLN A 99 6.64 -2.28 17.40
C GLN A 99 7.67 -3.01 16.52
N LYS A 100 7.56 -4.33 16.42
CA LYS A 100 8.48 -5.12 15.59
C LYS A 100 8.30 -4.82 14.10
N LYS A 101 7.06 -4.70 13.62
CA LYS A 101 6.79 -4.36 12.22
C LYS A 101 7.32 -2.98 11.86
N ILE A 102 7.00 -1.96 12.64
CA ILE A 102 7.48 -0.60 12.40
C ILE A 102 9.01 -0.56 12.37
N LYS A 103 9.67 -1.15 13.37
CA LYS A 103 11.13 -1.18 13.45
C LYS A 103 11.81 -1.95 12.32
N SER A 104 11.19 -3.02 11.82
CA SER A 104 11.80 -3.86 10.79
C SER A 104 11.77 -3.24 9.40
N TRP A 105 10.92 -2.27 9.16
CA TRP A 105 10.68 -1.69 7.84
C TRP A 105 11.12 -0.24 7.70
N GLY A 106 11.30 0.49 8.81
CA GLY A 106 11.92 1.80 8.79
C GLY A 106 13.45 1.73 8.78
N LYS A 107 14.08 2.72 8.20
CA LYS A 107 15.54 2.85 8.16
C LYS A 107 16.16 3.04 9.54
N ASN A 108 15.46 3.76 10.41
CA ASN A 108 15.87 4.01 11.78
C ASN A 108 14.67 3.87 12.73
N ASN A 109 14.91 3.93 14.05
CA ASN A 109 13.86 3.70 15.06
C ASN A 109 13.24 5.00 15.61
N THR A 110 13.55 6.16 15.03
CA THR A 110 13.21 7.48 15.59
C THR A 110 12.19 8.27 14.75
N PHE A 111 11.77 7.72 13.59
CA PHE A 111 10.85 8.41 12.70
C PHE A 111 9.40 8.44 13.22
N VAL A 112 8.97 7.44 13.97
CA VAL A 112 7.65 7.40 14.61
C VAL A 112 7.73 8.06 15.98
N THR A 113 6.99 9.15 16.17
CA THR A 113 6.89 9.81 17.48
C THR A 113 6.13 8.92 18.47
N GLU A 114 6.33 9.18 19.77
CA GLU A 114 5.61 8.45 20.81
C GLU A 114 4.08 8.67 20.74
N GLU A 115 3.66 9.87 20.33
CA GLU A 115 2.25 10.19 20.10
C GLU A 115 1.65 9.41 18.94
N ALA A 116 2.32 9.39 17.79
CA ALA A 116 1.89 8.62 16.63
C ALA A 116 1.81 7.13 16.97
N PHE A 117 2.82 6.58 17.65
CA PHE A 117 2.80 5.19 18.06
C PHE A 117 1.65 4.86 19.01
N LYS A 118 1.32 5.73 19.96
CA LYS A 118 0.16 5.54 20.87
C LYS A 118 -1.15 5.46 20.08
N GLU A 119 -1.31 6.29 19.04
CA GLU A 119 -2.51 6.27 18.20
C GLU A 119 -2.57 5.02 17.34
N TYR A 120 -1.46 4.61 16.72
CA TYR A 120 -1.40 3.36 15.96
C TYR A 120 -1.74 2.16 16.85
N LEU A 121 -1.19 2.12 18.05
CA LEU A 121 -1.46 1.04 18.99
C LEU A 121 -2.93 1.03 19.44
N ARG A 122 -3.50 2.21 19.72
CA ARG A 122 -4.92 2.33 20.09
C ARG A 122 -5.83 1.72 19.02
N CYS A 123 -5.58 2.06 17.77
CA CYS A 123 -6.34 1.53 16.63
C CYS A 123 -6.10 0.02 16.45
N PHE A 124 -4.83 -0.39 16.43
CA PHE A 124 -4.47 -1.78 16.16
C PHE A 124 -4.80 -2.74 17.30
N SER A 125 -4.95 -2.27 18.54
CA SER A 125 -5.36 -3.10 19.68
C SER A 125 -6.84 -3.52 19.63
N ASN A 126 -7.63 -2.95 18.72
CA ASN A 126 -9.02 -3.34 18.55
C ASN A 126 -9.10 -4.70 17.80
N PRO A 127 -9.75 -5.73 18.37
CA PRO A 127 -9.85 -7.03 17.71
C PRO A 127 -10.51 -6.98 16.31
N LYS A 128 -11.44 -6.04 16.09
CA LYS A 128 -12.05 -5.82 14.78
C LYS A 128 -11.06 -5.29 13.76
N THR A 129 -10.13 -4.41 14.18
CA THR A 129 -9.07 -3.90 13.32
C THR A 129 -8.09 -5.00 12.96
N ILE A 130 -7.70 -5.84 13.92
CA ILE A 130 -6.83 -7.01 13.67
C ILE A 130 -7.50 -7.96 12.67
N HIS A 131 -8.78 -8.29 12.90
CA HIS A 131 -9.53 -9.15 11.98
C HIS A 131 -9.63 -8.54 10.58
N ALA A 132 -10.00 -7.27 10.47
CA ALA A 132 -10.07 -6.56 9.18
C ALA A 132 -8.72 -6.55 8.46
N SER A 133 -7.60 -6.40 9.20
CA SER A 133 -6.26 -6.49 8.63
C SER A 133 -5.97 -7.89 8.06
N CYS A 134 -6.36 -8.96 8.75
CA CYS A 134 -6.21 -10.32 8.26
C CYS A 134 -7.09 -10.57 7.01
N GLU A 135 -8.34 -10.12 7.03
CA GLU A 135 -9.26 -10.24 5.88
C GLU A 135 -8.76 -9.48 4.64
N ASP A 136 -8.15 -8.31 4.82
CA ASP A 136 -7.51 -7.56 3.74
C ASP A 136 -6.39 -8.37 3.07
N TYR A 137 -5.57 -9.08 3.85
CA TYR A 137 -4.55 -9.98 3.29
C TYR A 137 -5.14 -11.25 2.68
N ARG A 138 -6.20 -11.83 3.26
CA ARG A 138 -6.91 -12.97 2.67
C ARG A 138 -7.52 -12.61 1.32
N ALA A 139 -8.15 -11.42 1.21
CA ALA A 139 -8.66 -10.92 -0.06
C ALA A 139 -7.52 -10.71 -1.08
N SER A 140 -6.37 -10.18 -0.64
CA SER A 140 -5.20 -9.98 -1.50
C SER A 140 -4.63 -11.28 -2.07
N ASN A 141 -4.70 -12.38 -1.32
CA ASN A 141 -4.23 -13.70 -1.75
C ASN A 141 -5.30 -14.54 -2.47
N SER A 142 -6.43 -13.96 -2.77
CA SER A 142 -7.56 -14.66 -3.43
C SER A 142 -8.20 -13.78 -4.48
N ILE A 143 -9.32 -13.15 -4.15
CA ILE A 143 -10.15 -12.39 -5.09
C ILE A 143 -9.41 -11.21 -5.75
N ASP A 144 -8.47 -10.55 -5.06
CA ASP A 144 -7.71 -9.46 -5.65
C ASP A 144 -6.77 -9.98 -6.74
N LEU A 145 -6.16 -11.17 -6.56
CA LEU A 145 -5.35 -11.81 -7.61
C LEU A 145 -6.19 -12.24 -8.82
N GLU A 146 -7.43 -12.68 -8.60
CA GLU A 146 -8.37 -12.98 -9.69
C GLU A 146 -8.64 -11.71 -10.52
N HIS A 147 -9.00 -10.61 -9.86
CA HIS A 147 -9.21 -9.34 -10.50
C HIS A 147 -7.96 -8.83 -11.24
N ASP A 148 -6.78 -8.93 -10.61
CA ASP A 148 -5.54 -8.46 -11.21
C ASP A 148 -5.15 -9.28 -12.45
N ARG A 149 -5.45 -10.60 -12.47
CA ARG A 149 -5.24 -11.45 -13.64
C ARG A 149 -6.23 -11.16 -14.77
N GLU A 150 -7.50 -10.91 -14.45
CA GLU A 150 -8.52 -10.53 -15.41
C GLU A 150 -8.16 -9.23 -16.13
N ASP A 151 -7.61 -8.27 -15.38
CA ASP A 151 -7.23 -6.96 -15.91
C ASP A 151 -5.79 -6.89 -16.45
N TYR A 152 -5.03 -7.98 -16.34
CA TYR A 152 -3.62 -8.00 -16.77
C TYR A 152 -3.48 -7.66 -18.26
N GLY A 153 -2.61 -6.68 -18.55
CA GLY A 153 -2.46 -6.13 -19.90
C GLY A 153 -3.27 -4.87 -20.16
N THR A 154 -4.30 -4.58 -19.33
CA THR A 154 -4.98 -3.29 -19.34
C THR A 154 -4.07 -2.22 -18.76
N LYS A 155 -3.73 -1.20 -19.57
CA LYS A 155 -2.83 -0.13 -19.13
C LYS A 155 -3.57 1.03 -18.50
N ILE A 156 -3.10 1.44 -17.34
CA ILE A 156 -3.45 2.72 -16.70
C ILE A 156 -2.91 3.85 -17.59
N GLU A 157 -3.76 4.79 -17.96
CA GLU A 157 -3.40 5.95 -18.79
C GLU A 157 -3.27 7.24 -17.99
N ASN A 158 -3.82 7.28 -16.78
CA ASN A 158 -3.71 8.40 -15.87
C ASN A 158 -2.23 8.66 -15.50
N PRO A 159 -1.83 9.93 -15.30
CA PRO A 159 -0.50 10.24 -14.78
C PRO A 159 -0.27 9.53 -13.43
N LEU A 160 0.79 8.75 -13.35
CA LEU A 160 1.15 7.96 -12.19
C LEU A 160 2.54 8.29 -11.70
N LEU A 161 2.64 8.76 -10.45
CA LEU A 161 3.90 8.89 -9.74
C LEU A 161 4.11 7.68 -8.83
N VAL A 162 5.27 7.06 -8.97
CA VAL A 162 5.68 5.91 -8.16
C VAL A 162 6.85 6.31 -7.29
N LEU A 163 6.67 6.32 -5.97
CA LEU A 163 7.72 6.62 -5.00
C LEU A 163 8.08 5.36 -4.22
N TRP A 164 9.33 5.23 -3.82
CA TRP A 164 9.77 4.15 -2.94
C TRP A 164 10.91 4.59 -2.02
N GLY A 165 11.02 3.95 -0.86
CA GLY A 165 12.15 4.16 0.03
C GLY A 165 13.44 3.62 -0.58
N ALA A 166 14.48 4.44 -0.60
CA ALA A 166 15.79 4.05 -1.16
C ALA A 166 16.40 2.85 -0.40
N ASP A 167 16.07 2.70 0.88
CA ASP A 167 16.53 1.63 1.75
C ASP A 167 15.42 0.59 2.02
N ALA A 168 14.22 0.75 1.40
CA ALA A 168 13.11 -0.20 1.55
C ALA A 168 13.34 -1.47 0.74
N PHE A 169 12.71 -2.57 1.18
CA PHE A 169 12.76 -3.83 0.44
C PHE A 169 12.28 -3.68 -1.00
N VAL A 170 11.22 -2.95 -1.23
CA VAL A 170 10.67 -2.70 -2.58
C VAL A 170 11.72 -2.08 -3.50
N GLY A 171 12.42 -1.03 -3.03
CA GLY A 171 13.44 -0.34 -3.84
C GLY A 171 14.73 -1.13 -4.04
N THR A 172 15.05 -2.05 -3.13
CA THR A 172 16.28 -2.86 -3.20
C THR A 172 16.08 -4.20 -3.92
N HIS A 173 14.86 -4.72 -3.95
CA HIS A 173 14.52 -6.03 -4.49
C HIS A 173 13.97 -5.97 -5.91
N TYR A 174 13.20 -4.91 -6.25
CA TYR A 174 12.57 -4.74 -7.55
C TYR A 174 13.14 -3.58 -8.36
N ASN A 175 13.11 -3.70 -9.69
CA ASN A 175 13.18 -2.53 -10.55
C ASN A 175 11.77 -1.89 -10.62
N VAL A 176 11.49 -1.02 -9.64
CA VAL A 176 10.13 -0.53 -9.36
C VAL A 176 9.46 0.07 -10.60
N VAL A 177 10.17 0.92 -11.36
CA VAL A 177 9.62 1.54 -12.57
C VAL A 177 9.27 0.49 -13.61
N LYS A 178 10.19 -0.46 -13.86
CA LYS A 178 9.98 -1.53 -14.84
C LYS A 178 8.78 -2.42 -14.48
N GLU A 179 8.56 -2.68 -13.19
CA GLU A 179 7.39 -3.42 -12.74
C GLU A 179 6.09 -2.65 -13.02
N TRP A 180 6.07 -1.36 -12.76
CA TRP A 180 4.90 -0.52 -13.04
C TRP A 180 4.68 -0.29 -14.54
N GLU A 181 5.71 -0.30 -15.38
CA GLU A 181 5.58 -0.24 -16.85
C GLU A 181 4.75 -1.41 -17.41
N LYS A 182 4.65 -2.52 -16.71
CA LYS A 182 3.74 -3.62 -17.06
C LYS A 182 2.26 -3.23 -16.95
N TYR A 183 1.92 -2.22 -16.12
CA TYR A 183 0.56 -1.84 -15.73
C TYR A 183 0.14 -0.43 -16.15
N ALA A 184 1.07 0.49 -16.39
CA ALA A 184 0.77 1.89 -16.69
C ALA A 184 1.63 2.42 -17.84
N LYS A 185 1.15 3.50 -18.49
CA LYS A 185 1.84 4.15 -19.63
C LYS A 185 2.59 5.42 -19.21
N ASN A 186 1.97 6.25 -18.39
CA ASN A 186 2.46 7.58 -18.03
C ASN A 186 3.05 7.58 -16.62
N ILE A 187 4.25 7.05 -16.48
CA ILE A 187 4.89 6.82 -15.18
C ILE A 187 6.03 7.81 -14.97
N GLN A 188 6.04 8.41 -13.78
CA GLN A 188 7.23 9.02 -13.19
C GLN A 188 7.62 8.20 -11.96
N GLY A 189 8.89 7.87 -11.79
CA GLY A 189 9.34 7.07 -10.66
C GLY A 189 10.61 7.61 -10.05
N MET A 190 10.67 7.66 -8.71
CA MET A 190 11.88 8.04 -7.99
C MET A 190 11.92 7.48 -6.58
N SER A 191 13.14 7.28 -6.08
CA SER A 191 13.36 6.92 -4.68
C SER A 191 13.36 8.16 -3.78
N VAL A 192 12.94 7.95 -2.54
CA VAL A 192 12.99 8.93 -1.44
C VAL A 192 13.91 8.39 -0.36
N PRO A 193 14.75 9.21 0.31
CA PRO A 193 15.56 8.73 1.42
C PRO A 193 14.70 8.08 2.52
N GLY A 194 15.07 6.88 2.97
CA GLY A 194 14.37 6.18 4.04
C GLY A 194 13.95 4.76 3.67
N GLY A 195 13.26 4.11 4.59
CA GLY A 195 12.68 2.79 4.43
C GLY A 195 11.25 2.84 3.90
N HIS A 196 10.41 1.94 4.40
CA HIS A 196 9.02 1.80 3.95
C HIS A 196 8.13 3.00 4.28
N TYR A 197 8.37 3.67 5.40
CA TYR A 197 7.48 4.73 5.91
C TYR A 197 7.88 6.12 5.39
N ILE A 198 7.98 6.26 4.07
CA ILE A 198 8.45 7.48 3.39
C ILE A 198 7.81 8.77 3.93
N PRO A 199 6.49 8.85 4.16
CA PRO A 199 5.86 10.08 4.66
C PRO A 199 6.33 10.49 6.05
N GLU A 200 6.78 9.54 6.86
CA GLU A 200 7.26 9.78 8.23
C GLU A 200 8.78 9.87 8.30
N GLU A 201 9.49 9.13 7.44
CA GLU A 201 10.95 9.10 7.42
C GLU A 201 11.58 10.29 6.67
N ALA A 202 10.91 10.75 5.61
CA ALA A 202 11.34 11.86 4.75
C ALA A 202 10.17 12.80 4.39
N PRO A 203 9.50 13.42 5.38
CA PRO A 203 8.28 14.21 5.15
C PRO A 203 8.51 15.41 4.24
N LYS A 204 9.67 16.09 4.35
CA LYS A 204 9.98 17.29 3.54
C LYS A 204 10.12 16.95 2.07
N GLU A 205 10.93 15.94 1.76
CA GLU A 205 11.18 15.45 0.41
C GLU A 205 9.89 14.92 -0.21
N THR A 206 9.15 14.13 0.56
CA THR A 206 7.87 13.58 0.11
C THR A 206 6.87 14.69 -0.25
N ILE A 207 6.68 15.68 0.63
CA ILE A 207 5.76 16.81 0.38
C ILE A 207 6.19 17.61 -0.84
N GLN A 208 7.50 17.89 -1.01
CA GLN A 208 8.01 18.63 -2.17
C GLN A 208 7.72 17.90 -3.49
N ILE A 209 7.94 16.59 -3.52
CA ILE A 209 7.69 15.76 -4.70
C ILE A 209 6.18 15.71 -5.01
N LEU A 210 5.35 15.47 -3.98
CA LEU A 210 3.90 15.44 -4.13
C LEU A 210 3.35 16.76 -4.65
N ASN A 211 3.78 17.90 -4.08
CA ASN A 211 3.33 19.22 -4.52
C ASN A 211 3.70 19.49 -5.99
N ARG A 212 4.94 19.18 -6.39
CA ARG A 212 5.37 19.34 -7.79
C ARG A 212 4.50 18.50 -8.73
N PHE A 213 4.30 17.24 -8.42
CA PHE A 213 3.53 16.34 -9.28
C PHE A 213 2.04 16.70 -9.33
N LEU A 214 1.43 17.02 -8.20
CA LEU A 214 -0.01 17.28 -8.12
C LEU A 214 -0.39 18.64 -8.71
N ASN A 215 0.48 19.66 -8.64
CA ASN A 215 0.21 21.03 -9.12
C ASN A 215 0.81 21.35 -10.49
N ASP A 216 1.38 20.37 -11.21
CA ASP A 216 2.03 20.57 -12.53
C ASP A 216 3.19 21.56 -12.51
N GLU A 217 4.03 21.57 -11.46
CA GLU A 217 5.20 22.44 -11.30
C GLU A 217 6.50 21.80 -11.84
#